data_944976033042fa22d2d447195630ed22
#
_entry.id   944976033042fa22d2d447195630ed22
#
_cell.length_a   1.000
_cell.length_b   1.000
_cell.length_c   1.000
_cell.angle_alpha   90.00
_cell.angle_beta   90.00
_cell.angle_gamma   90.00
#
_symmetry.space_group_name_H-M   'P 1'
#
loop_
_entity.id
_entity.type
_entity.pdbx_description
1 polymer ?
#
loop_
_entity_poly.entity_id
_entity_poly.type
_entity_poly.pdbx_seq_one_letter_code
_entity_poly.pdbx_strand_id
1 'polypeptide(L)'
;VLSARQSSGISSHPLDVVYIPTPSEVVTAMLQMANVSKTDIVYDLGSGDGRVVIAAVKDFGAKRGVGIELDAARVQEATALAKQAGVSDRVEFRRQDLFETDIHDATVVMIYLGEAINLRLRPKLQSELRPGTRVVSHAFDMGEWKAHETRTVSGRPIFLWKILNASDH
;
A
#
# COMPACT_ATOMS: atom_id res chain seq x y z
N VAL A 1 -41.03 0.40 -33.21
CA VAL A 1 -40.40 -0.01 -31.93
C VAL A 1 -38.93 0.30 -32.04
N LEU A 2 -38.49 1.45 -31.50
CA LEU A 2 -37.09 1.88 -31.45
C LEU A 2 -36.54 1.50 -30.08
N SER A 3 -35.61 0.56 -30.09
CA SER A 3 -34.84 0.19 -28.91
C SER A 3 -33.71 1.21 -28.70
N ALA A 4 -33.80 1.98 -27.63
CA ALA A 4 -32.72 2.86 -27.20
C ALA A 4 -31.60 2.01 -26.56
N ARG A 5 -30.48 1.94 -27.24
CA ARG A 5 -29.24 1.44 -26.63
C ARG A 5 -28.73 2.50 -25.64
N GLN A 6 -28.79 2.17 -24.37
CA GLN A 6 -28.04 2.90 -23.35
C GLN A 6 -26.54 2.61 -23.54
N SER A 7 -25.81 3.61 -24.00
CA SER A 7 -24.36 3.59 -23.93
C SER A 7 -23.96 3.83 -22.47
N SER A 8 -23.57 2.77 -21.78
CA SER A 8 -22.89 2.88 -20.51
C SER A 8 -21.54 3.52 -20.77
N GLY A 9 -21.44 4.81 -20.51
CA GLY A 9 -20.18 5.53 -20.51
C GLY A 9 -19.27 4.94 -19.43
N ILE A 10 -18.25 4.21 -19.85
CA ILE A 10 -17.16 3.82 -18.96
C ILE A 10 -16.39 5.10 -18.68
N SER A 11 -16.62 5.69 -17.52
CA SER A 11 -15.78 6.76 -17.00
C SER A 11 -14.42 6.13 -16.65
N SER A 12 -13.47 6.25 -17.57
CA SER A 12 -12.10 5.85 -17.31
C SER A 12 -11.46 6.87 -16.36
N HIS A 13 -11.64 6.67 -15.06
CA HIS A 13 -10.83 7.34 -14.07
C HIS A 13 -9.40 6.85 -14.21
N PRO A 14 -8.37 7.74 -14.26
CA PRO A 14 -6.97 7.31 -14.39
C PRO A 14 -6.43 6.46 -13.23
N LEU A 15 -7.30 6.09 -12.30
CA LEU A 15 -7.02 5.25 -11.12
C LEU A 15 -7.75 3.89 -11.16
N ASP A 16 -8.35 3.52 -12.28
CA ASP A 16 -8.92 2.18 -12.47
C ASP A 16 -7.78 1.13 -12.58
N VAL A 17 -7.06 0.97 -11.49
CA VAL A 17 -6.15 -0.15 -11.33
C VAL A 17 -7.02 -1.38 -11.12
N VAL A 18 -6.87 -2.38 -11.99
CA VAL A 18 -7.52 -3.67 -11.81
C VAL A 18 -7.11 -4.20 -10.42
N TYR A 19 -8.11 -4.43 -9.55
CA TYR A 19 -7.87 -4.95 -8.22
C TYR A 19 -7.35 -6.40 -8.30
N ILE A 20 -6.07 -6.56 -8.04
CA ILE A 20 -5.43 -7.87 -7.87
C ILE A 20 -4.81 -7.89 -6.48
N PRO A 21 -5.33 -8.69 -5.55
CA PRO A 21 -4.79 -8.72 -4.19
C PRO A 21 -3.39 -9.35 -4.16
N THR A 22 -2.53 -8.82 -3.30
CA THR A 22 -1.22 -9.43 -3.03
C THR A 22 -1.42 -10.77 -2.32
N PRO A 23 -0.85 -11.89 -2.84
CA PRO A 23 -0.93 -13.19 -2.18
C PRO A 23 -0.37 -13.14 -0.75
N SER A 24 -0.89 -13.97 0.14
CA SER A 24 -0.53 -13.92 1.58
C SER A 24 0.94 -14.23 1.84
N GLU A 25 1.57 -15.11 1.08
CA GLU A 25 3.01 -15.40 1.20
C GLU A 25 3.88 -14.20 0.79
N VAL A 26 3.40 -13.41 -0.17
CA VAL A 26 4.08 -12.17 -0.58
C VAL A 26 3.89 -11.08 0.48
N VAL A 27 2.70 -10.95 1.05
CA VAL A 27 2.43 -10.04 2.17
C VAL A 27 3.39 -10.32 3.32
N THR A 28 3.52 -11.58 3.72
CA THR A 28 4.44 -11.99 4.79
C THR A 28 5.88 -11.63 4.45
N ALA A 29 6.33 -11.91 3.23
CA ALA A 29 7.69 -11.59 2.80
C ALA A 29 7.96 -10.08 2.76
N MET A 30 7.00 -9.28 2.35
CA MET A 30 7.11 -7.81 2.34
C MET A 30 7.23 -7.25 3.76
N LEU A 31 6.42 -7.74 4.69
CA LEU A 31 6.46 -7.33 6.09
C LEU A 31 7.76 -7.76 6.78
N GLN A 32 8.28 -8.94 6.47
CA GLN A 32 9.59 -9.40 6.92
C GLN A 32 10.72 -8.53 6.36
N MET A 33 10.66 -8.20 5.06
CA MET A 33 11.66 -7.37 4.40
C MET A 33 11.75 -5.97 5.01
N ALA A 34 10.60 -5.40 5.39
CA ALA A 34 10.53 -4.12 6.09
C ALA A 34 10.90 -4.24 7.57
N ASN A 35 11.10 -5.43 8.09
CA ASN A 35 11.37 -5.70 9.51
C ASN A 35 10.32 -5.05 10.43
N VAL A 36 9.05 -5.23 10.10
CA VAL A 36 7.94 -4.65 10.85
C VAL A 36 7.94 -5.16 12.29
N SER A 37 7.79 -4.24 13.24
CA SER A 37 7.77 -4.50 14.67
C SER A 37 6.73 -3.64 15.40
N LYS A 38 6.67 -3.79 16.73
CA LYS A 38 5.70 -3.13 17.62
C LYS A 38 5.77 -1.59 17.65
N THR A 39 6.83 -0.99 17.11
CA THR A 39 6.97 0.47 17.03
C THR A 39 6.52 1.04 15.69
N ASP A 40 6.17 0.17 14.74
CA ASP A 40 5.88 0.59 13.38
C ASP A 40 4.42 1.03 13.18
N ILE A 41 4.28 2.08 12.37
CA ILE A 41 3.03 2.54 11.80
C ILE A 41 3.08 2.21 10.31
N VAL A 42 2.30 1.23 9.89
CA VAL A 42 2.31 0.68 8.54
C VAL A 42 1.17 1.27 7.72
N TYR A 43 1.50 1.95 6.63
CA TYR A 43 0.54 2.42 5.64
C TYR A 43 0.53 1.49 4.43
N ASP A 44 -0.65 1.17 3.92
CA ASP A 44 -0.84 0.52 2.63
C ASP A 44 -1.61 1.45 1.70
N LEU A 45 -0.95 1.93 0.67
CA LEU A 45 -1.52 2.84 -0.32
C LEU A 45 -2.16 2.03 -1.44
N GLY A 46 -3.50 2.05 -1.50
CA GLY A 46 -4.28 1.16 -2.33
C GLY A 46 -4.56 -0.16 -1.60
N SER A 47 -5.14 -0.08 -0.40
CA SER A 47 -5.18 -1.20 0.56
C SER A 47 -6.17 -2.33 0.21
N GLY A 48 -7.09 -2.11 -0.73
CA GLY A 48 -8.04 -3.14 -1.14
C GLY A 48 -8.85 -3.69 0.03
N ASP A 49 -8.76 -5.00 0.24
CA ASP A 49 -9.44 -5.70 1.35
C ASP A 49 -8.73 -5.59 2.71
N GLY A 50 -7.62 -4.85 2.76
CA GLY A 50 -6.91 -4.56 4.02
C GLY A 50 -5.96 -5.65 4.51
N ARG A 51 -5.74 -6.70 3.73
CA ARG A 51 -4.93 -7.85 4.16
C ARG A 51 -3.53 -7.50 4.65
N VAL A 52 -2.87 -6.50 4.05
CA VAL A 52 -1.49 -6.12 4.38
C VAL A 52 -1.43 -5.49 5.76
N VAL A 53 -2.24 -4.47 6.03
CA VAL A 53 -2.22 -3.78 7.33
C VAL A 53 -2.80 -4.65 8.44
N ILE A 54 -3.76 -5.51 8.14
CA ILE A 54 -4.28 -6.50 9.09
C ILE A 54 -3.16 -7.46 9.50
N ALA A 55 -2.43 -8.03 8.54
CA ALA A 55 -1.30 -8.91 8.82
C ALA A 55 -0.17 -8.18 9.57
N ALA A 56 0.11 -6.93 9.22
CA ALA A 56 1.11 -6.12 9.91
C ALA A 56 0.83 -6.02 11.42
N VAL A 57 -0.41 -5.77 11.78
CA VAL A 57 -0.82 -5.66 13.20
C VAL A 57 -0.97 -7.02 13.85
N LYS A 58 -1.69 -7.95 13.21
CA LYS A 58 -2.02 -9.25 13.79
C LYS A 58 -0.81 -10.17 13.91
N ASP A 59 -0.02 -10.29 12.84
CA ASP A 59 1.05 -11.28 12.73
C ASP A 59 2.43 -10.71 13.08
N PHE A 60 2.64 -9.41 12.88
CA PHE A 60 3.92 -8.73 13.14
C PHE A 60 3.87 -7.79 14.34
N GLY A 61 2.71 -7.61 14.94
CA GLY A 61 2.55 -6.80 16.15
C GLY A 61 2.74 -5.30 15.95
N ALA A 62 2.61 -4.79 14.71
CA ALA A 62 2.73 -3.37 14.43
C ALA A 62 1.85 -2.54 15.38
N LYS A 63 2.33 -1.37 15.74
CA LYS A 63 1.61 -0.45 16.63
C LYS A 63 0.28 -0.04 16.03
N ARG A 64 0.27 0.24 14.71
CA ARG A 64 -0.89 0.71 13.97
C ARG A 64 -0.78 0.36 12.49
N GLY A 65 -1.92 0.12 11.86
CA GLY A 65 -2.06 -0.04 10.41
C GLY A 65 -3.05 0.95 9.84
N VAL A 66 -2.71 1.58 8.72
CA VAL A 66 -3.57 2.53 8.00
C VAL A 66 -3.65 2.12 6.54
N GLY A 67 -4.85 1.77 6.10
CA GLY A 67 -5.14 1.47 4.70
C GLY A 67 -5.80 2.64 4.01
N ILE A 68 -5.30 3.01 2.84
CA ILE A 68 -5.85 4.07 1.99
C ILE A 68 -6.46 3.43 0.76
N GLU A 69 -7.74 3.65 0.53
CA GLU A 69 -8.51 3.04 -0.53
C GLU A 69 -9.61 3.98 -1.02
N LEU A 70 -9.79 4.10 -2.35
CA LEU A 70 -10.84 4.95 -2.94
C LEU A 70 -12.22 4.28 -3.00
N ASP A 71 -12.24 2.96 -3.16
CA ASP A 71 -13.48 2.21 -3.31
C ASP A 71 -14.17 2.01 -1.96
N ALA A 72 -15.35 2.61 -1.79
CA ALA A 72 -16.12 2.50 -0.56
C ALA A 72 -16.48 1.05 -0.19
N ALA A 73 -16.75 0.19 -1.17
CA ALA A 73 -17.05 -1.22 -0.93
C ALA A 73 -15.84 -1.97 -0.37
N ARG A 74 -14.64 -1.66 -0.86
CA ARG A 74 -13.38 -2.21 -0.34
C ARG A 74 -13.10 -1.76 1.09
N VAL A 75 -13.33 -0.49 1.38
CA VAL A 75 -13.18 0.04 2.75
C VAL A 75 -14.12 -0.68 3.72
N GLN A 76 -15.36 -0.94 3.33
CA GLN A 76 -16.32 -1.69 4.15
C GLN A 76 -15.86 -3.14 4.36
N GLU A 77 -15.44 -3.80 3.30
CA GLU A 77 -14.89 -5.18 3.36
C GLU A 77 -13.67 -5.26 4.30
N ALA A 78 -12.73 -4.34 4.13
CA ALA A 78 -11.52 -4.27 4.94
C ALA A 78 -11.84 -4.03 6.42
N THR A 79 -12.78 -3.14 6.71
CA THR A 79 -13.23 -2.85 8.08
C THR A 79 -13.85 -4.09 8.74
N ALA A 80 -14.66 -4.85 7.99
CA ALA A 80 -15.23 -6.10 8.48
C ALA A 80 -14.17 -7.18 8.74
N LEU A 81 -13.19 -7.30 7.84
CA LEU A 81 -12.09 -8.25 7.99
C LEU A 81 -11.18 -7.90 9.20
N ALA A 82 -10.92 -6.63 9.43
CA ALA A 82 -10.19 -6.17 10.61
C ALA A 82 -10.92 -6.52 11.92
N LYS A 83 -12.23 -6.39 11.94
CA LYS A 83 -13.07 -6.80 13.07
C LYS A 83 -13.00 -8.30 13.32
N GLN A 84 -13.13 -9.11 12.27
CA GLN A 84 -13.00 -10.57 12.36
C GLN A 84 -11.61 -11.00 12.86
N ALA A 85 -10.57 -10.28 12.46
CA ALA A 85 -9.20 -10.54 12.90
C ALA A 85 -8.89 -10.03 14.33
N GLY A 86 -9.81 -9.29 14.95
CA GLY A 86 -9.64 -8.75 16.29
C GLY A 86 -8.66 -7.58 16.39
N VAL A 87 -8.45 -6.83 15.30
CA VAL A 87 -7.48 -5.73 15.25
C VAL A 87 -8.10 -4.35 14.97
N SER A 88 -9.43 -4.22 15.06
CA SER A 88 -10.15 -2.96 14.78
C SER A 88 -9.66 -1.76 15.59
N ASP A 89 -9.11 -1.97 16.77
CA ASP A 89 -8.59 -0.92 17.65
C ASP A 89 -7.25 -0.34 17.18
N ARG A 90 -6.54 -1.05 16.29
CA ARG A 90 -5.21 -0.66 15.80
C ARG A 90 -5.12 -0.52 14.29
N VAL A 91 -6.20 -0.77 13.57
CA VAL A 91 -6.24 -0.67 12.10
C VAL A 91 -7.34 0.31 11.69
N GLU A 92 -7.01 1.22 10.80
CA GLU A 92 -7.92 2.23 10.26
C GLU A 92 -7.92 2.14 8.73
N PHE A 93 -9.08 2.24 8.11
CA PHE A 93 -9.22 2.37 6.67
C PHE A 93 -9.85 3.71 6.32
N ARG A 94 -9.20 4.45 5.43
CA ARG A 94 -9.63 5.77 4.98
C ARG A 94 -9.99 5.74 3.51
N ARG A 95 -11.18 6.24 3.19
CA ARG A 95 -11.56 6.47 1.80
C ARG A 95 -10.96 7.76 1.32
N GLN A 96 -9.75 7.68 0.76
CA GLN A 96 -8.98 8.84 0.31
C GLN A 96 -8.21 8.52 -0.97
N ASP A 97 -7.85 9.57 -1.72
CA ASP A 97 -6.86 9.49 -2.78
C ASP A 97 -5.46 9.40 -2.16
N LEU A 98 -4.71 8.37 -2.52
CA LEU A 98 -3.36 8.14 -1.98
C LEU A 98 -2.39 9.29 -2.29
N PHE A 99 -2.60 10.03 -3.38
CA PHE A 99 -1.77 11.18 -3.72
C PHE A 99 -2.04 12.41 -2.86
N GLU A 100 -3.20 12.49 -2.23
CA GLU A 100 -3.62 13.61 -1.37
C GLU A 100 -3.57 13.28 0.12
N THR A 101 -3.26 12.04 0.46
CA THR A 101 -3.18 11.60 1.86
C THR A 101 -1.88 12.06 2.50
N ASP A 102 -1.97 12.59 3.73
CA ASP A 102 -0.79 12.83 4.56
C ASP A 102 -0.22 11.50 5.06
N ILE A 103 1.03 11.23 4.73
CA ILE A 103 1.73 9.98 5.07
C ILE A 103 2.94 10.19 6.00
N HIS A 104 3.11 11.39 6.54
CA HIS A 104 4.34 11.76 7.26
C HIS A 104 4.60 10.94 8.54
N ASP A 105 3.57 10.38 9.17
CA ASP A 105 3.70 9.58 10.38
C ASP A 105 3.93 8.08 10.11
N ALA A 106 3.92 7.67 8.84
CA ALA A 106 4.24 6.31 8.47
C ALA A 106 5.72 5.98 8.77
N THR A 107 5.98 4.81 9.29
CA THR A 107 7.34 4.24 9.42
C THR A 107 7.59 3.16 8.38
N VAL A 108 6.53 2.59 7.82
CA VAL A 108 6.56 1.63 6.72
C VAL A 108 5.41 1.95 5.76
N VAL A 109 5.73 1.98 4.47
CA VAL A 109 4.73 2.14 3.40
C VAL A 109 4.78 0.93 2.48
N MET A 110 3.65 0.29 2.29
CA MET A 110 3.45 -0.84 1.39
C MET A 110 2.68 -0.40 0.15
N ILE A 111 3.10 -0.86 -1.04
CA ILE A 111 2.44 -0.55 -2.30
C ILE A 111 2.41 -1.75 -3.25
N TYR A 112 1.30 -1.86 -3.99
CA TYR A 112 1.15 -2.72 -5.16
C TYR A 112 0.27 -2.01 -6.19
N LEU A 113 0.85 -1.09 -6.95
CA LEU A 113 0.08 -0.11 -7.72
C LEU A 113 0.36 -0.12 -9.23
N GLY A 114 1.55 -0.53 -9.64
CA GLY A 114 2.00 -0.47 -11.02
C GLY A 114 3.07 0.60 -11.26
N GLU A 115 3.76 0.48 -12.38
CA GLU A 115 4.94 1.31 -12.69
C GLU A 115 4.60 2.80 -12.79
N ALA A 116 3.58 3.16 -13.56
CA ALA A 116 3.22 4.56 -13.78
C ALA A 116 2.81 5.27 -12.50
N ILE A 117 2.03 4.58 -11.64
CA ILE A 117 1.61 5.14 -10.35
C ILE A 117 2.80 5.24 -9.40
N ASN A 118 3.68 4.24 -9.37
CA ASN A 118 4.90 4.28 -8.56
C ASN A 118 5.78 5.48 -8.91
N LEU A 119 6.01 5.75 -10.20
CA LEU A 119 6.80 6.89 -10.65
C LEU A 119 6.15 8.23 -10.25
N ARG A 120 4.83 8.33 -10.34
CA ARG A 120 4.09 9.51 -9.91
C ARG A 120 4.11 9.70 -8.39
N LEU A 121 4.10 8.60 -7.63
CA LEU A 121 4.12 8.59 -6.17
C LEU A 121 5.50 8.90 -5.59
N ARG A 122 6.56 8.60 -6.30
CA ARG A 122 7.96 8.73 -5.86
C ARG A 122 8.28 10.09 -5.23
N PRO A 123 7.96 11.26 -5.83
CA PRO A 123 8.27 12.56 -5.22
C PRO A 123 7.59 12.74 -3.86
N LYS A 124 6.35 12.29 -3.72
CA LYS A 124 5.61 12.33 -2.46
C LYS A 124 6.28 11.49 -1.37
N LEU A 125 6.66 10.26 -1.69
CA LEU A 125 7.36 9.38 -0.76
C LEU A 125 8.68 10.00 -0.28
N GLN A 126 9.46 10.54 -1.20
CA GLN A 126 10.76 11.13 -0.90
C GLN A 126 10.68 12.43 -0.09
N SER A 127 9.62 13.21 -0.27
CA SER A 127 9.46 14.52 0.39
C SER A 127 8.70 14.46 1.71
N GLU A 128 7.72 13.58 1.86
CA GLU A 128 6.84 13.55 3.04
C GLU A 128 7.27 12.53 4.11
N LEU A 129 7.92 11.45 3.72
CA LEU A 129 8.34 10.42 4.66
C LEU A 129 9.60 10.82 5.43
N ARG A 130 9.60 10.54 6.72
CA ARG A 130 10.75 10.81 7.60
C ARG A 130 11.93 9.89 7.26
N PRO A 131 13.18 10.36 7.46
CA PRO A 131 14.35 9.51 7.34
C PRO A 131 14.23 8.22 8.16
N GLY A 132 14.67 7.11 7.58
CA GLY A 132 14.54 5.78 8.19
C GLY A 132 13.24 5.05 7.86
N THR A 133 12.23 5.73 7.29
CA THR A 133 11.02 5.06 6.80
C THR A 133 11.35 4.08 5.68
N ARG A 134 10.73 2.91 5.72
CA ARG A 134 10.90 1.85 4.72
C ARG A 134 9.71 1.81 3.80
N VAL A 135 9.97 1.76 2.49
CA VAL A 135 8.96 1.60 1.44
C VAL A 135 9.17 0.24 0.79
N VAL A 136 8.13 -0.56 0.71
CA VAL A 136 8.17 -1.88 0.06
C VAL A 136 7.14 -1.95 -1.04
N SER A 137 7.57 -2.31 -2.25
CA SER A 137 6.71 -2.46 -3.43
C SER A 137 6.68 -3.90 -3.90
N HIS A 138 5.48 -4.39 -4.21
CA HIS A 138 5.24 -5.65 -4.87
C HIS A 138 5.32 -5.47 -6.39
N ALA A 139 6.16 -6.22 -7.05
CA ALA A 139 6.33 -6.38 -8.49
C ALA A 139 6.89 -5.17 -9.27
N PHE A 140 6.69 -3.94 -8.83
CA PHE A 140 7.03 -2.74 -9.59
C PHE A 140 8.05 -1.88 -8.85
N ASP A 141 9.07 -1.41 -9.57
CA ASP A 141 10.11 -0.53 -9.03
C ASP A 141 9.71 0.96 -9.08
N MET A 142 10.68 1.82 -8.80
CA MET A 142 10.55 3.28 -8.78
C MET A 142 11.42 3.97 -9.86
N GLY A 143 11.66 3.28 -10.98
CA GLY A 143 12.51 3.80 -12.04
C GLY A 143 13.97 3.95 -11.60
N GLU A 144 14.52 5.16 -11.71
CA GLU A 144 15.92 5.45 -11.37
C GLU A 144 16.22 5.44 -9.87
N TRP A 145 15.21 5.50 -9.03
CA TRP A 145 15.38 5.35 -7.59
C TRP A 145 15.59 3.88 -7.26
N LYS A 146 16.85 3.49 -7.18
CA LYS A 146 17.24 2.09 -7.01
C LYS A 146 16.90 1.59 -5.61
N ALA A 147 16.30 0.39 -5.55
CA ALA A 147 16.01 -0.28 -4.30
C ALA A 147 17.29 -0.64 -3.54
N HIS A 148 17.24 -0.56 -2.21
CA HIS A 148 18.31 -1.03 -1.32
C HIS A 148 18.39 -2.56 -1.30
N GLU A 149 17.25 -3.22 -1.47
CA GLU A 149 17.14 -4.67 -1.46
C GLU A 149 16.03 -5.11 -2.42
N THR A 150 16.26 -6.21 -3.11
CA THR A 150 15.29 -6.86 -4.00
C THR A 150 15.29 -8.34 -3.69
N ARG A 151 14.08 -8.93 -3.57
CA ARG A 151 13.88 -10.37 -3.43
C ARG A 151 12.84 -10.85 -4.42
N THR A 152 12.93 -12.10 -4.81
CA THR A 152 11.89 -12.76 -5.62
C THR A 152 11.07 -13.68 -4.73
N VAL A 153 9.76 -13.47 -4.76
CA VAL A 153 8.80 -14.27 -3.99
C VAL A 153 7.67 -14.70 -4.94
N SER A 154 7.43 -16.00 -5.03
CA SER A 154 6.41 -16.57 -5.92
C SER A 154 6.51 -16.07 -7.37
N GLY A 155 7.76 -15.99 -7.87
CA GLY A 155 8.07 -15.60 -9.24
C GLY A 155 8.01 -14.10 -9.53
N ARG A 156 7.78 -13.25 -8.53
CA ARG A 156 7.75 -11.79 -8.68
C ARG A 156 8.71 -11.09 -7.73
N PRO A 157 9.30 -9.96 -8.14
CA PRO A 157 10.18 -9.21 -7.26
C PRO A 157 9.38 -8.45 -6.20
N ILE A 158 9.99 -8.27 -5.03
CA ILE A 158 9.63 -7.29 -4.03
C ILE A 158 10.83 -6.39 -3.79
N PHE A 159 10.59 -5.09 -3.64
CA PHE A 159 11.63 -4.07 -3.55
C PHE A 159 11.53 -3.31 -2.24
N LEU A 160 12.67 -3.00 -1.65
CA LEU A 160 12.77 -2.19 -0.44
C LEU A 160 13.57 -0.91 -0.72
N TRP A 161 13.03 0.23 -0.35
CA TRP A 161 13.74 1.52 -0.26
C TRP A 161 13.74 2.01 1.17
N LYS A 162 14.81 2.67 1.57
CA LYS A 162 14.90 3.40 2.83
C LYS A 162 14.97 4.89 2.52
N ILE A 163 14.17 5.68 3.23
CA ILE A 163 14.27 7.14 3.12
C ILE A 163 15.54 7.59 3.83
N LEU A 164 16.41 8.28 3.09
CA LEU A 164 17.71 8.74 3.57
C LEU A 164 17.61 10.14 4.17
N ASN A 165 18.55 10.47 5.05
CA ASN A 165 18.75 11.86 5.48
C ASN A 165 19.24 12.72 4.32
N ALA A 166 18.96 14.03 4.34
CA ALA A 166 19.44 14.97 3.33
C ALA A 166 20.98 15.02 3.21
N SER A 167 21.69 14.55 4.24
CA SER A 167 23.16 14.46 4.27
C SER A 167 23.73 13.20 3.62
N ASP A 168 22.88 12.25 3.23
CA ASP A 168 23.29 10.94 2.67
C ASP A 168 23.24 10.88 1.14
N HIS A 169 23.07 12.03 0.49
CA HIS A 169 23.03 12.18 -0.97
C HIS A 169 24.37 12.64 -1.54
#